data_e951041a99b30a9d1e76b405f184e3a0
#
_entry.id   e951041a99b30a9d1e76b405f184e3a0
#
_cell.length_a   1.000
_cell.length_b   1.000
_cell.length_c   1.000
_cell.angle_alpha   90.00
_cell.angle_beta   90.00
_cell.angle_gamma   90.00
#
_symmetry.space_group_name_H-M   'P 1'
#
loop_
_entity.id
_entity.type
_entity.pdbx_description
1 polymer ?
#
loop_
_entity_poly.entity_id
_entity_poly.type
_entity_poly.pdbx_seq_one_letter_code
_entity_poly.pdbx_strand_id
1 'polypeptide(L)'
;MNTLFLVSMVVAAIFALGFISIPGIMLGQFGVILNDTATVFARLFGSALLSFPVLLWYGRRSDKTEFKTGVVRGLFLYYLASTSILLLTQTAGLMNAKGWSIVGLHFVFLAWFGMYAFKKN
;
A
#
# COMPACT_ATOMS: atom_id res chain seq x y z
N MET A 1 -1.47 11.57 -13.23
CA MET A 1 -0.36 11.11 -12.37
C MET A 1 -0.28 11.86 -11.03
N ASN A 2 -0.38 13.17 -11.02
CA ASN A 2 -0.30 13.96 -9.77
C ASN A 2 -1.41 13.64 -8.76
N THR A 3 -2.65 13.42 -9.22
CA THR A 3 -3.76 12.99 -8.37
C THR A 3 -3.52 11.61 -7.78
N LEU A 4 -3.04 10.67 -8.58
CA LEU A 4 -2.67 9.34 -8.10
C LEU A 4 -1.61 9.43 -6.99
N PHE A 5 -0.57 10.23 -7.20
CA PHE A 5 0.50 10.41 -6.22
C PHE A 5 -0.02 11.02 -4.92
N LEU A 6 -0.90 12.02 -5.03
CA LEU A 6 -1.49 12.66 -3.84
C LEU A 6 -2.36 11.69 -3.04
N VAL A 7 -3.27 10.98 -3.71
CA VAL A 7 -4.18 10.03 -3.04
C VAL A 7 -3.38 8.89 -2.41
N SER A 8 -2.44 8.31 -3.16
CA SER A 8 -1.59 7.23 -2.66
C SER A 8 -0.71 7.68 -1.49
N MET A 9 -0.18 8.91 -1.53
CA MET A 9 0.60 9.49 -0.45
C MET A 9 -0.21 9.59 0.85
N VAL A 10 -1.43 10.09 0.79
CA VAL A 10 -2.31 10.24 1.96
C VAL A 10 -2.68 8.87 2.53
N VAL A 11 -3.11 7.95 1.67
CA VAL A 11 -3.50 6.60 2.09
C VAL A 11 -2.30 5.87 2.71
N ALA A 12 -1.13 5.92 2.08
CA ALA A 12 0.07 5.27 2.61
C ALA A 12 0.49 5.87 3.96
N ALA A 13 0.41 7.19 4.13
CA ALA A 13 0.72 7.85 5.40
C ALA A 13 -0.22 7.39 6.52
N ILE A 14 -1.52 7.31 6.26
CA ILE A 14 -2.52 6.85 7.24
C ILE A 14 -2.23 5.41 7.66
N PHE A 15 -2.03 4.50 6.70
CA PHE A 15 -1.72 3.10 7.01
C PHE A 15 -0.37 2.95 7.72
N ALA A 16 0.66 3.68 7.29
CA ALA A 16 1.97 3.63 7.92
C ALA A 16 1.89 4.02 9.40
N LEU A 17 1.27 5.14 9.72
CA LEU A 17 1.10 5.62 11.08
C LEU A 17 0.22 4.67 11.90
N GLY A 18 -0.84 4.12 11.32
CA GLY A 18 -1.70 3.16 11.97
C GLY A 18 -0.96 1.87 12.34
N PHE A 19 -0.20 1.29 11.41
CA PHE A 19 0.57 0.07 11.68
C PHE A 19 1.69 0.28 12.70
N ILE A 20 2.31 1.45 12.76
CA ILE A 20 3.33 1.75 13.76
C ILE A 20 2.71 1.95 15.14
N SER A 21 1.63 2.72 15.22
CA SER A 21 1.05 3.19 16.49
C SER A 21 0.06 2.18 17.09
N ILE A 22 -0.85 1.64 16.26
CA ILE A 22 -1.99 0.82 16.70
C ILE A 22 -2.19 -0.41 15.80
N PRO A 23 -1.16 -1.26 15.59
CA PRO A 23 -1.24 -2.37 14.66
C PRO A 23 -2.36 -3.36 14.99
N GLY A 24 -2.60 -3.62 16.28
CA GLY A 24 -3.66 -4.52 16.74
C GLY A 24 -5.06 -4.02 16.40
N ILE A 25 -5.30 -2.70 16.51
CA ILE A 25 -6.59 -2.09 16.14
C ILE A 25 -6.75 -2.10 14.61
N MET A 26 -5.70 -1.75 13.87
CA MET A 26 -5.72 -1.75 12.41
C MET A 26 -6.08 -3.11 11.83
N LEU A 27 -5.43 -4.16 12.28
CA LEU A 27 -5.64 -5.53 11.78
C LEU A 27 -6.83 -6.22 12.44
N GLY A 28 -7.20 -5.83 13.67
CA GLY A 28 -8.36 -6.35 14.36
C GLY A 28 -9.68 -6.08 13.63
N GLN A 29 -9.77 -5.01 12.88
CA GLN A 29 -10.94 -4.72 12.02
C GLN A 29 -11.19 -5.80 10.97
N PHE A 30 -10.14 -6.47 10.52
CA PHE A 30 -10.20 -7.56 9.54
C PHE A 30 -10.28 -8.95 10.18
N GLY A 31 -10.48 -9.01 11.51
CA GLY A 31 -10.54 -10.26 12.27
C GLY A 31 -9.18 -10.89 12.53
N VAL A 32 -8.09 -10.16 12.35
CA VAL A 32 -6.73 -10.64 12.59
C VAL A 32 -6.30 -10.30 14.01
N ILE A 33 -5.88 -11.32 14.77
CA ILE A 33 -5.36 -11.16 16.13
C ILE A 33 -3.84 -11.31 16.07
N LEU A 34 -3.13 -10.29 16.57
CA LEU A 34 -1.68 -10.26 16.59
C LEU A 34 -1.13 -10.81 17.92
N ASN A 35 -0.12 -11.67 17.83
CA ASN A 35 0.79 -11.95 18.93
C ASN A 35 1.94 -10.92 18.94
N ASP A 36 2.83 -11.00 19.93
CA ASP A 36 3.94 -10.03 20.08
C ASP A 36 4.86 -10.01 18.86
N THR A 37 5.21 -11.17 18.31
CA THR A 37 6.06 -11.28 17.12
C THR A 37 5.39 -10.66 15.90
N ALA A 38 4.13 -10.97 15.65
CA ALA A 38 3.37 -10.40 14.55
C ALA A 38 3.21 -8.88 14.69
N THR A 39 3.07 -8.38 15.90
CA THR A 39 3.01 -6.94 16.20
C THR A 39 4.31 -6.24 15.79
N VAL A 40 5.46 -6.82 16.06
CA VAL A 40 6.76 -6.27 15.61
C VAL A 40 6.82 -6.20 14.07
N PHE A 41 6.43 -7.27 13.38
CA PHE A 41 6.42 -7.29 11.92
C PHE A 41 5.43 -6.29 11.33
N ALA A 42 4.26 -6.11 11.94
CA ALA A 42 3.29 -5.09 11.52
C ALA A 42 3.88 -3.67 11.65
N ARG A 43 4.59 -3.38 12.74
CA ARG A 43 5.28 -2.10 12.93
C ARG A 43 6.42 -1.90 11.94
N LEU A 44 7.20 -2.92 11.66
CA LEU A 44 8.26 -2.88 10.65
C LEU A 44 7.67 -2.62 9.24
N PHE A 45 6.55 -3.26 8.92
CA PHE A 45 5.83 -3.00 7.68
C PHE A 45 5.36 -1.55 7.60
N GLY A 46 4.78 -1.03 8.67
CA GLY A 46 4.39 0.39 8.76
C GLY A 46 5.57 1.34 8.57
N SER A 47 6.73 1.01 9.13
CA SER A 47 7.96 1.78 8.96
C SER A 47 8.42 1.81 7.50
N ALA A 48 8.33 0.68 6.81
CA ALA A 48 8.62 0.61 5.37
C ALA A 48 7.63 1.45 4.55
N LEU A 49 6.34 1.43 4.91
CA LEU A 49 5.31 2.25 4.25
C LEU A 49 5.56 3.75 4.40
N LEU A 50 6.25 4.22 5.44
CA LEU A 50 6.59 5.64 5.59
C LEU A 50 7.45 6.17 4.45
N SER A 51 8.20 5.33 3.76
CA SER A 51 8.98 5.73 2.59
C SER A 51 8.10 6.14 1.40
N PHE A 52 6.90 5.57 1.27
CA PHE A 52 6.01 5.84 0.14
C PHE A 52 5.54 7.28 0.06
N PRO A 53 5.03 7.91 1.15
CA PRO A 53 4.69 9.32 1.12
C PRO A 53 5.85 10.23 0.69
N VAL A 54 7.05 9.92 1.13
CA VAL A 54 8.25 10.70 0.79
C VAL A 54 8.57 10.57 -0.71
N LEU A 55 8.62 9.35 -1.23
CA LEU A 55 8.86 9.10 -2.65
C LEU A 55 7.78 9.72 -3.54
N LEU A 56 6.51 9.62 -3.13
CA LEU A 56 5.38 10.18 -3.85
C LEU A 56 5.39 11.72 -3.83
N TRP A 57 5.78 12.32 -2.71
CA TRP A 57 5.93 13.76 -2.60
C TRP A 57 6.98 14.29 -3.57
N TYR A 58 8.17 13.69 -3.57
CA TYR A 58 9.24 14.07 -4.50
C TYR A 58 8.87 13.75 -5.95
N GLY A 59 8.24 12.58 -6.20
CA GLY A 59 7.77 12.19 -7.52
C GLY A 59 6.75 13.20 -8.09
N ARG A 60 5.83 13.67 -7.25
CA ARG A 60 4.82 14.66 -7.64
C ARG A 60 5.44 16.00 -8.06
N ARG A 61 6.51 16.40 -7.37
CA ARG A 61 7.19 17.69 -7.60
C ARG A 61 8.29 17.64 -8.66
N SER A 62 8.74 16.46 -9.02
CA SER A 62 9.85 16.30 -9.95
C SER A 62 9.41 16.59 -11.39
N ASP A 63 10.26 17.27 -12.14
CA ASP A 63 10.13 17.42 -13.59
C ASP A 63 10.83 16.28 -14.35
N LYS A 64 11.56 15.42 -13.64
CA LYS A 64 12.28 14.30 -14.24
C LYS A 64 11.34 13.11 -14.47
N THR A 65 11.06 12.83 -15.74
CA THR A 65 10.20 11.71 -16.15
C THR A 65 10.72 10.37 -15.68
N GLU A 66 12.02 10.16 -15.71
CA GLU A 66 12.66 8.91 -15.26
C GLU A 66 12.39 8.64 -13.79
N PHE A 67 12.51 9.66 -12.94
CA PHE A 67 12.21 9.52 -11.52
C PHE A 67 10.74 9.18 -11.26
N LYS A 68 9.81 9.90 -11.92
CA LYS A 68 8.36 9.60 -11.83
C LYS A 68 8.05 8.18 -12.26
N THR A 69 8.64 7.75 -13.37
CA THR A 69 8.47 6.40 -13.90
C THR A 69 9.00 5.35 -12.93
N GLY A 70 10.15 5.59 -12.30
CA GLY A 70 10.70 4.71 -11.29
C GLY A 70 9.77 4.55 -10.09
N VAL A 71 9.24 5.65 -9.56
CA VAL A 71 8.27 5.62 -8.45
C VAL A 71 7.01 4.84 -8.84
N VAL A 72 6.45 5.11 -10.02
CA VAL A 72 5.24 4.43 -10.51
C VAL A 72 5.46 2.92 -10.65
N ARG A 73 6.56 2.50 -11.27
CA ARG A 73 6.88 1.08 -11.46
C ARG A 73 7.15 0.36 -10.16
N GLY A 74 7.86 1.02 -9.23
CA GLY A 74 8.10 0.46 -7.90
C GLY A 74 6.81 0.24 -7.13
N LEU A 75 5.90 1.21 -7.13
CA LEU A 75 4.61 1.08 -6.46
C LEU A 75 3.66 0.12 -7.19
N PHE A 76 3.72 0.05 -8.51
CA PHE A 76 2.99 -0.98 -9.26
C PHE A 76 3.41 -2.38 -8.81
N LEU A 77 4.71 -2.64 -8.69
CA LEU A 77 5.22 -3.92 -8.22
C LEU A 77 4.75 -4.21 -6.77
N TYR A 78 4.81 -3.21 -5.89
CA TYR A 78 4.29 -3.35 -4.53
C TYR A 78 2.82 -3.75 -4.53
N TYR A 79 1.97 -3.03 -5.27
CA TYR A 79 0.54 -3.33 -5.31
C TYR A 79 0.23 -4.66 -6.01
N LEU A 80 1.02 -5.07 -7.00
CA LEU A 80 0.88 -6.38 -7.62
C LEU A 80 1.14 -7.50 -6.60
N ALA A 81 2.23 -7.43 -5.88
CA ALA A 81 2.59 -8.42 -4.86
C ALA A 81 1.59 -8.41 -3.69
N SER A 82 1.28 -7.23 -3.16
CA SER A 82 0.39 -7.11 -2.00
C SER A 82 -1.06 -7.48 -2.32
N THR A 83 -1.57 -7.13 -3.49
CA THR A 83 -2.91 -7.54 -3.92
C THR A 83 -2.99 -9.06 -4.03
N SER A 84 -1.98 -9.71 -4.61
CA SER A 84 -1.91 -11.17 -4.72
C SER A 84 -1.91 -11.84 -3.34
N ILE A 85 -1.11 -11.34 -2.40
CA ILE A 85 -1.03 -11.86 -1.03
C ILE A 85 -2.38 -11.67 -0.31
N LEU A 86 -2.96 -10.48 -0.39
CA LEU A 86 -4.23 -10.17 0.26
C LEU A 86 -5.39 -11.00 -0.31
N LEU A 87 -5.42 -11.21 -1.61
CA LEU A 87 -6.42 -12.06 -2.25
C LEU A 87 -6.32 -13.51 -1.78
N LEU A 88 -5.11 -14.06 -1.71
CA LEU A 88 -4.86 -15.40 -1.19
C LEU A 88 -5.26 -15.50 0.29
N THR A 89 -4.92 -14.49 1.10
CA THR A 89 -5.26 -14.42 2.52
C THR A 89 -6.78 -14.39 2.72
N GLN A 90 -7.48 -13.58 1.93
CA GLN A 90 -8.95 -13.46 2.00
C GLN A 90 -9.65 -14.75 1.58
N THR A 91 -9.22 -15.35 0.47
CA THR A 91 -9.81 -16.61 -0.04
C THR A 91 -9.51 -17.80 0.87
N ALA A 92 -8.40 -17.77 1.61
CA ALA A 92 -8.06 -18.77 2.63
C ALA A 92 -8.87 -18.61 3.92
N GLY A 93 -9.73 -17.58 4.04
CA GLY A 93 -10.56 -17.36 5.22
C GLY A 93 -9.82 -16.77 6.44
N LEU A 94 -8.63 -16.20 6.24
CA LEU A 94 -7.80 -15.65 7.33
C LEU A 94 -8.23 -14.24 7.76
N MET A 95 -9.09 -13.58 6.99
CA MET A 95 -9.70 -12.31 7.33
C MET A 95 -11.23 -12.42 7.26
N ASN A 96 -11.93 -11.53 7.99
CA ASN A 96 -13.39 -11.42 7.95
C ASN A 96 -13.88 -10.76 6.63
N ALA A 97 -15.20 -10.54 6.51
CA ALA A 97 -15.78 -9.93 5.31
C ALA A 97 -15.24 -8.53 5.01
N LYS A 98 -14.81 -7.76 6.02
CA LYS A 98 -14.19 -6.44 5.83
C LYS A 98 -12.83 -6.52 5.12
N GLY A 99 -12.18 -7.68 5.11
CA GLY A 99 -10.96 -7.92 4.35
C GLY A 99 -11.11 -7.67 2.85
N TRP A 100 -12.30 -7.83 2.28
CA TRP A 100 -12.55 -7.50 0.89
C TRP A 100 -12.37 -6.01 0.58
N SER A 101 -12.58 -5.13 1.55
CA SER A 101 -12.33 -3.70 1.37
C SER A 101 -10.85 -3.38 1.15
N ILE A 102 -9.96 -4.03 1.89
CA ILE A 102 -8.52 -3.83 1.70
C ILE A 102 -8.00 -4.49 0.41
N VAL A 103 -8.54 -5.64 0.03
CA VAL A 103 -8.27 -6.27 -1.27
C VAL A 103 -8.69 -5.33 -2.39
N GLY A 104 -9.89 -4.77 -2.32
CA GLY A 104 -10.42 -3.82 -3.31
C GLY A 104 -9.59 -2.55 -3.41
N LEU A 105 -9.16 -1.99 -2.28
CA LEU A 105 -8.29 -0.80 -2.25
C LEU A 105 -6.96 -1.06 -2.97
N HIS A 106 -6.31 -2.17 -2.68
CA HIS A 106 -5.05 -2.55 -3.32
C HIS A 106 -5.24 -2.81 -4.81
N PHE A 107 -6.34 -3.46 -5.21
CA PHE A 107 -6.67 -3.70 -6.61
C PHE A 107 -6.88 -2.38 -7.38
N VAL A 108 -7.57 -1.41 -6.79
CA VAL A 108 -7.77 -0.08 -7.41
C VAL A 108 -6.43 0.61 -7.62
N PHE A 109 -5.54 0.63 -6.63
CA PHE A 109 -4.21 1.20 -6.80
C PHE A 109 -3.36 0.42 -7.80
N LEU A 110 -3.44 -0.90 -7.81
CA LEU A 110 -2.75 -1.74 -8.79
C LEU A 110 -3.13 -1.34 -10.22
N ALA A 111 -4.43 -1.23 -10.50
CA ALA A 111 -4.93 -0.80 -11.80
C ALA A 111 -4.51 0.62 -12.13
N TRP A 112 -4.62 1.53 -11.18
CA TRP A 112 -4.30 2.94 -11.38
C TRP A 112 -2.80 3.17 -11.63
N PHE A 113 -1.92 2.57 -10.84
CA PHE A 113 -0.48 2.61 -11.11
C PHE A 113 -0.12 1.88 -12.41
N GLY A 114 -0.80 0.77 -12.72
CA GLY A 114 -0.61 0.01 -13.96
C GLY A 114 -0.87 0.83 -15.22
N MET A 115 -1.86 1.72 -15.19
CA MET A 115 -2.14 2.63 -16.31
C MET A 115 -0.95 3.53 -16.66
N TYR A 116 -0.14 3.92 -15.68
CA TYR A 116 1.02 4.77 -15.88
C TYR A 116 2.33 3.99 -16.01
N ALA A 117 2.44 2.81 -15.40
CA ALA A 117 3.66 2.01 -15.38
C ALA A 117 4.11 1.57 -16.79
N PHE A 118 3.14 1.31 -17.67
CA PHE A 118 3.37 0.83 -19.03
C PHE A 118 3.06 1.86 -20.13
N LYS A 119 2.74 3.08 -19.72
CA LYS A 119 2.53 4.16 -20.68
C LYS A 119 3.84 4.48 -21.38
N LYS A 120 3.83 4.43 -22.71
CA LYS A 120 4.98 4.89 -23.51
C LYS A 120 5.06 6.42 -23.44
N ASN A 121 6.22 6.88 -23.13
CA ASN A 121 6.52 8.32 -23.13
C ASN A 121 6.86 8.80 -24.52
#